data_7cbc554d87417fd6cbf235170410d03f
#
_entry.id   7cbc554d87417fd6cbf235170410d03f
#
_cell.length_a   1.000
_cell.length_b   1.000
_cell.length_c   1.000
_cell.angle_alpha   90.00
_cell.angle_beta   90.00
_cell.angle_gamma   90.00
#
_symmetry.space_group_name_H-M   'P 1'
#
loop_
_entity.id
_entity.type
_entity.pdbx_description
1 polymer ?
#
loop_
_entity_poly.entity_id
_entity_poly.type
_entity_poly.pdbx_seq_one_letter_code
_entity_poly.pdbx_strand_id
1 'polypeptide(L)'
;YAPLDNKELSMVFQFELMNVDGAEVNKWTDQRFSLKDLKQIMSRWQVGMYQQAWNSLFWNNHDQPRCVSRFGDTSSPLCHEKSAKMLAICLHMMQGTPYIYQGEELGMTNVPFNSLDDYRDIETFNSYKQLVEIEKSVSHEDMLRYMRKSSRDNARTPMQWNKEKNAGFSEHIPWIMMNPNYQTIN
;
A
#
# COMPACT_ATOMS: atom_id res chain seq x y z
N TYR A 1 -16.68 -18.25 6.07
CA TYR A 1 -15.44 -18.53 6.80
C TYR A 1 -15.49 -19.91 7.36
N ALA A 2 -14.35 -20.54 7.45
CA ALA A 2 -14.22 -21.86 8.00
C ALA A 2 -14.02 -21.78 9.50
N PRO A 3 -15.01 -22.11 10.32
CA PRO A 3 -14.73 -22.64 11.64
C PRO A 3 -13.74 -23.80 11.48
N LEU A 4 -12.82 -23.94 12.40
CA LEU A 4 -11.79 -25.00 12.37
C LEU A 4 -12.39 -26.40 12.10
N ASP A 5 -13.66 -26.59 12.43
CA ASP A 5 -14.40 -27.85 12.27
C ASP A 5 -14.97 -28.06 10.86
N ASN A 6 -15.24 -27.00 10.09
CA ASN A 6 -15.91 -27.11 8.78
C ASN A 6 -14.95 -27.30 7.60
N LYS A 7 -13.66 -27.05 7.77
CA LYS A 7 -12.58 -27.28 6.79
C LYS A 7 -12.82 -26.71 5.37
N GLU A 8 -13.58 -25.63 5.27
CA GLU A 8 -13.86 -24.99 3.97
C GLU A 8 -12.66 -24.18 3.47
N LEU A 9 -12.17 -23.25 4.27
CA LEU A 9 -10.98 -22.45 4.01
C LEU A 9 -10.10 -22.39 5.26
N SER A 10 -8.78 -22.46 5.09
CA SER A 10 -7.85 -22.40 6.22
C SER A 10 -7.66 -20.97 6.75
N MET A 11 -7.73 -19.98 5.87
CA MET A 11 -7.58 -18.57 6.21
C MET A 11 -8.22 -17.68 5.15
N VAL A 12 -8.42 -16.42 5.49
CA VAL A 12 -8.99 -15.42 4.57
C VAL A 12 -8.24 -14.11 4.65
N PHE A 13 -8.20 -13.37 3.54
CA PHE A 13 -7.78 -11.97 3.50
C PHE A 13 -8.99 -11.07 3.78
N GLN A 14 -8.82 -10.15 4.71
CA GLN A 14 -9.79 -9.09 4.96
C GLN A 14 -9.34 -7.80 4.28
N PHE A 15 -10.27 -7.04 3.71
CA PHE A 15 -10.00 -5.79 3.03
C PHE A 15 -10.54 -4.57 3.78
N GLU A 16 -11.11 -4.74 4.95
CA GLU A 16 -11.61 -3.63 5.77
C GLU A 16 -10.50 -2.64 6.11
N LEU A 17 -9.29 -3.16 6.41
CA LEU A 17 -8.11 -2.35 6.66
C LEU A 17 -7.69 -1.52 5.44
N MET A 18 -7.93 -2.02 4.24
CA MET A 18 -7.53 -1.33 3.00
C MET A 18 -8.38 -0.09 2.71
N ASN A 19 -9.51 0.06 3.39
CA ASN A 19 -10.41 1.20 3.25
C ASN A 19 -10.32 2.20 4.41
N VAL A 20 -9.40 1.99 5.36
CA VAL A 20 -9.32 2.77 6.61
C VAL A 20 -9.03 4.27 6.42
N ASP A 21 -8.42 4.65 5.29
CA ASP A 21 -8.08 6.01 4.90
C ASP A 21 -8.75 6.42 3.58
N GLY A 22 -9.69 5.62 3.09
CA GLY A 22 -10.49 5.95 1.92
C GLY A 22 -11.73 6.76 2.29
N ALA A 23 -12.17 7.67 1.40
CA ALA A 23 -13.51 8.19 1.48
C ALA A 23 -14.52 7.06 1.19
N GLU A 24 -15.72 7.16 1.73
CA GLU A 24 -16.80 6.18 1.52
C GLU A 24 -17.09 5.90 0.03
N VAL A 25 -16.80 6.86 -0.84
CA VAL A 25 -17.08 6.79 -2.27
C VAL A 25 -15.90 6.27 -3.09
N ASN A 26 -14.67 6.69 -2.77
CA ASN A 26 -13.47 6.27 -3.51
C ASN A 26 -12.18 6.58 -2.73
N LYS A 27 -11.05 6.00 -3.19
CA LYS A 27 -9.71 6.13 -2.56
C LYS A 27 -8.98 7.44 -2.93
N TRP A 28 -9.54 8.24 -3.84
CA TRP A 28 -8.89 9.46 -4.34
C TRP A 28 -9.18 10.64 -3.42
N THR A 29 -8.43 10.71 -2.33
CA THR A 29 -8.67 11.67 -1.25
C THR A 29 -7.39 11.91 -0.44
N ASP A 30 -7.31 13.06 0.24
CA ASP A 30 -6.28 13.36 1.24
C ASP A 30 -6.61 12.82 2.64
N GLN A 31 -7.76 12.20 2.80
CA GLN A 31 -8.15 11.65 4.09
C GLN A 31 -7.04 10.74 4.62
N ARG A 32 -6.69 10.95 5.88
CA ARG A 32 -5.75 10.09 6.60
C ARG A 32 -6.52 9.09 7.45
N PHE A 33 -5.93 7.94 7.67
CA PHE A 33 -6.51 6.97 8.58
C PHE A 33 -6.54 7.50 10.03
N SER A 34 -7.55 7.07 10.75
CA SER A 34 -7.63 7.24 12.20
C SER A 34 -6.96 6.05 12.87
N LEU A 35 -6.02 6.31 13.78
CA LEU A 35 -5.39 5.23 14.56
C LEU A 35 -6.41 4.45 15.39
N LYS A 36 -7.48 5.12 15.83
CA LYS A 36 -8.60 4.49 16.54
C LYS A 36 -9.31 3.48 15.66
N ASP A 37 -9.64 3.86 14.42
CA ASP A 37 -10.36 3.00 13.47
C ASP A 37 -9.50 1.83 13.02
N LEU A 38 -8.22 2.08 12.72
CA LEU A 38 -7.24 1.04 12.42
C LEU A 38 -7.16 0.02 13.56
N LYS A 39 -7.04 0.48 14.82
CA LYS A 39 -7.02 -0.39 15.99
C LYS A 39 -8.32 -1.16 16.17
N GLN A 40 -9.46 -0.54 15.92
CA GLN A 40 -10.76 -1.22 16.00
C GLN A 40 -10.88 -2.34 14.96
N ILE A 41 -10.49 -2.08 13.72
CA ILE A 41 -10.50 -3.07 12.65
C ILE A 41 -9.59 -4.25 13.03
N MET A 42 -8.34 -3.98 13.39
CA MET A 42 -7.40 -5.04 13.78
C MET A 42 -7.91 -5.85 14.97
N SER A 43 -8.42 -5.18 16.01
CA SER A 43 -8.96 -5.86 17.19
C SER A 43 -10.17 -6.73 16.84
N ARG A 44 -11.07 -6.24 16.00
CA ARG A 44 -12.25 -7.00 15.55
C ARG A 44 -11.85 -8.30 14.89
N TRP A 45 -10.88 -8.26 13.98
CA TRP A 45 -10.40 -9.44 13.26
C TRP A 45 -9.60 -10.38 14.16
N GLN A 46 -8.74 -9.87 15.03
CA GLN A 46 -7.99 -10.70 15.97
C GLN A 46 -8.90 -11.42 16.96
N VAL A 47 -9.86 -10.70 17.55
CA VAL A 47 -10.80 -11.28 18.52
C VAL A 47 -11.83 -12.19 17.84
N GLY A 48 -12.39 -11.74 16.70
CA GLY A 48 -13.42 -12.50 16.00
C GLY A 48 -12.91 -13.80 15.37
N MET A 49 -11.62 -13.86 15.00
CA MET A 49 -11.01 -15.07 14.43
C MET A 49 -10.42 -16.00 15.50
N TYR A 50 -10.26 -15.51 16.75
CA TYR A 50 -9.66 -16.29 17.81
C TYR A 50 -10.44 -17.61 18.03
N GLN A 51 -9.75 -18.73 17.98
CA GLN A 51 -10.30 -20.10 18.07
C GLN A 51 -11.40 -20.45 17.05
N GLN A 52 -11.64 -19.61 16.02
CA GLN A 52 -12.62 -19.84 14.98
C GLN A 52 -11.97 -20.07 13.62
N ALA A 53 -10.97 -19.28 13.29
CA ALA A 53 -10.29 -19.34 12.00
C ALA A 53 -8.91 -18.66 12.07
N TRP A 54 -8.20 -18.58 10.95
CA TRP A 54 -6.86 -18.04 10.88
C TRP A 54 -6.81 -16.78 10.01
N ASN A 55 -6.13 -15.73 10.49
CA ASN A 55 -5.99 -14.48 9.73
C ASN A 55 -4.88 -14.59 8.69
N SER A 56 -5.11 -14.04 7.50
CA SER A 56 -4.05 -13.62 6.58
C SER A 56 -3.71 -12.16 6.89
N LEU A 57 -2.50 -11.92 7.38
CA LEU A 57 -2.05 -10.61 7.82
C LEU A 57 -1.24 -9.94 6.72
N PHE A 58 -1.56 -8.71 6.34
CA PHE A 58 -0.82 -7.94 5.33
C PHE A 58 -1.03 -6.44 5.50
N TRP A 59 -0.03 -5.65 5.14
CA TRP A 59 -0.13 -4.20 5.09
C TRP A 59 -0.42 -3.67 3.70
N ASN A 60 0.11 -4.31 2.68
CA ASN A 60 -0.10 -3.95 1.28
C ASN A 60 -0.02 -5.18 0.35
N ASN A 61 -0.32 -4.95 -0.91
CA ASN A 61 -0.23 -5.91 -2.00
C ASN A 61 -0.04 -5.17 -3.32
N HIS A 62 -0.14 -5.89 -4.46
CA HIS A 62 0.01 -5.32 -5.80
C HIS A 62 -1.07 -4.28 -6.19
N ASP A 63 -2.13 -4.13 -5.39
CA ASP A 63 -3.22 -3.17 -5.60
C ASP A 63 -3.29 -2.07 -4.53
N GLN A 64 -2.28 -2.00 -3.65
CA GLN A 64 -2.23 -1.02 -2.57
C GLN A 64 -0.94 -0.20 -2.63
N PRO A 65 -0.94 1.08 -2.24
CA PRO A 65 0.28 1.87 -2.14
C PRO A 65 1.24 1.28 -1.10
N ARG A 66 2.50 1.70 -1.12
CA ARG A 66 3.51 1.21 -0.18
C ARG A 66 3.12 1.53 1.26
N CYS A 67 3.15 0.51 2.11
CA CYS A 67 2.64 0.61 3.48
C CYS A 67 3.37 1.65 4.34
N VAL A 68 4.69 1.79 4.20
CA VAL A 68 5.45 2.78 4.97
C VAL A 68 5.09 4.21 4.58
N SER A 69 4.76 4.47 3.31
CA SER A 69 4.25 5.78 2.86
C SER A 69 2.83 6.05 3.31
N ARG A 70 2.01 5.01 3.46
CA ARG A 70 0.60 5.12 3.84
C ARG A 70 0.41 5.26 5.34
N PHE A 71 1.08 4.43 6.13
CA PHE A 71 0.86 4.29 7.57
C PHE A 71 2.02 4.80 8.42
N GLY A 72 3.16 5.12 7.82
CA GLY A 72 4.35 5.56 8.51
C GLY A 72 4.68 7.03 8.27
N ASP A 73 5.88 7.41 8.72
CA ASP A 73 6.49 8.71 8.49
C ASP A 73 7.79 8.51 7.70
N THR A 74 7.86 9.09 6.50
CA THR A 74 9.01 9.03 5.59
C THR A 74 9.74 10.36 5.46
N SER A 75 9.49 11.31 6.37
CA SER A 75 10.04 12.69 6.33
C SER A 75 11.54 12.75 6.54
N SER A 76 12.14 11.75 7.16
CA SER A 76 13.58 11.61 7.33
C SER A 76 14.00 10.13 7.28
N PRO A 77 15.30 9.84 7.01
CA PRO A 77 15.78 8.46 7.03
C PRO A 77 15.51 7.73 8.37
N LEU A 78 15.64 8.44 9.48
CA LEU A 78 15.39 7.87 10.81
C LEU A 78 13.90 7.58 11.03
N CYS A 79 13.01 8.48 10.64
CA CYS A 79 11.56 8.28 10.74
C CYS A 79 11.12 7.13 9.83
N HIS A 80 11.65 7.06 8.62
CA HIS A 80 11.41 5.98 7.66
C HIS A 80 11.80 4.62 8.24
N GLU A 81 13.02 4.47 8.73
CA GLU A 81 13.50 3.21 9.33
C GLU A 81 12.64 2.79 10.53
N LYS A 82 12.34 3.71 11.45
CA LYS A 82 11.50 3.43 12.61
C LYS A 82 10.07 3.06 12.20
N SER A 83 9.51 3.72 11.21
CA SER A 83 8.18 3.42 10.68
C SER A 83 8.11 2.03 10.04
N ALA A 84 9.07 1.69 9.20
CA ALA A 84 9.15 0.36 8.57
C ALA A 84 9.25 -0.75 9.64
N LYS A 85 10.14 -0.58 10.63
CA LYS A 85 10.29 -1.53 11.75
C LYS A 85 9.03 -1.62 12.61
N MET A 86 8.39 -0.51 12.91
CA MET A 86 7.14 -0.49 13.68
C MET A 86 6.03 -1.25 12.96
N LEU A 87 5.87 -1.04 11.65
CA LEU A 87 4.87 -1.76 10.85
C LEU A 87 5.16 -3.26 10.80
N ALA A 88 6.44 -3.65 10.63
CA ALA A 88 6.85 -5.05 10.65
C ALA A 88 6.55 -5.70 12.02
N ILE A 89 6.91 -5.05 13.12
CA ILE A 89 6.60 -5.55 14.48
C ILE A 89 5.08 -5.70 14.66
N CYS A 90 4.31 -4.69 14.28
CA CYS A 90 2.85 -4.74 14.41
C CYS A 90 2.27 -5.94 13.66
N LEU A 91 2.69 -6.18 12.42
CA LEU A 91 2.20 -7.29 11.61
C LEU A 91 2.57 -8.65 12.20
N HIS A 92 3.85 -8.84 12.56
CA HIS A 92 4.36 -10.14 12.98
C HIS A 92 3.98 -10.53 14.42
N MET A 93 3.55 -9.57 15.25
CA MET A 93 3.12 -9.83 16.63
C MET A 93 1.62 -10.14 16.75
N MET A 94 0.87 -10.09 15.66
CA MET A 94 -0.54 -10.50 15.63
C MET A 94 -0.68 -12.00 15.33
N GLN A 95 -1.81 -12.58 15.76
CA GLN A 95 -2.14 -13.97 15.43
C GLN A 95 -2.61 -14.08 13.98
N GLY A 96 -1.85 -14.83 13.17
CA GLY A 96 -2.13 -15.04 11.76
C GLY A 96 -0.87 -15.37 10.97
N THR A 97 -1.02 -15.54 9.66
CA THR A 97 0.10 -15.72 8.73
C THR A 97 0.44 -14.38 8.10
N PRO A 98 1.64 -13.80 8.33
CA PRO A 98 2.05 -12.58 7.69
C PRO A 98 2.41 -12.82 6.23
N TYR A 99 1.89 -11.98 5.35
CA TYR A 99 2.21 -11.91 3.94
C TYR A 99 2.99 -10.62 3.69
N ILE A 100 4.26 -10.77 3.34
CA ILE A 100 5.15 -9.65 3.10
C ILE A 100 5.19 -9.40 1.59
N TYR A 101 4.69 -8.23 1.17
CA TYR A 101 4.75 -7.85 -0.23
C TYR A 101 6.18 -7.43 -0.61
N GLN A 102 6.63 -7.81 -1.81
CA GLN A 102 7.98 -7.49 -2.30
C GLN A 102 8.33 -6.01 -2.12
N GLY A 103 9.46 -5.73 -1.50
CA GLY A 103 9.94 -4.38 -1.16
C GLY A 103 9.44 -3.84 0.17
N GLU A 104 8.49 -4.50 0.83
CA GLU A 104 8.07 -4.13 2.18
C GLU A 104 9.20 -4.36 3.19
N GLU A 105 9.96 -5.43 3.03
CA GLU A 105 11.13 -5.79 3.82
C GLU A 105 12.25 -4.74 3.76
N LEU A 106 12.32 -3.98 2.66
CA LEU A 106 13.26 -2.86 2.48
C LEU A 106 12.67 -1.51 2.91
N GLY A 107 11.37 -1.47 3.19
CA GLY A 107 10.66 -0.22 3.40
C GLY A 107 10.51 0.63 2.13
N MET A 108 10.35 0.01 0.95
CA MET A 108 10.11 0.75 -0.29
C MET A 108 8.94 1.70 -0.15
N THR A 109 9.10 2.94 -0.65
CA THR A 109 8.10 4.01 -0.57
C THR A 109 7.33 4.18 -1.86
N ASN A 110 6.24 4.96 -1.81
CA ASN A 110 5.58 5.48 -2.99
C ASN A 110 6.56 6.27 -3.86
N VAL A 111 6.30 6.29 -5.17
CA VAL A 111 7.12 7.01 -6.14
C VAL A 111 6.60 8.44 -6.35
N PRO A 112 7.49 9.43 -6.44
CA PRO A 112 7.10 10.81 -6.71
C PRO A 112 6.77 11.03 -8.20
N PHE A 113 5.74 10.37 -8.71
CA PHE A 113 5.22 10.60 -10.06
C PHE A 113 4.80 12.06 -10.24
N ASN A 114 5.18 12.68 -11.35
CA ASN A 114 4.99 14.10 -11.58
C ASN A 114 3.84 14.43 -12.53
N SER A 115 3.55 13.53 -13.44
CA SER A 115 2.53 13.72 -14.48
C SER A 115 1.66 12.49 -14.64
N LEU A 116 0.54 12.65 -15.36
CA LEU A 116 -0.34 11.54 -15.71
C LEU A 116 0.39 10.50 -16.58
N ASP A 117 1.36 10.92 -17.38
CA ASP A 117 2.12 10.06 -18.28
C ASP A 117 3.06 9.07 -17.55
N ASP A 118 3.35 9.32 -16.28
CA ASP A 118 4.17 8.44 -15.47
C ASP A 118 3.42 7.18 -15.04
N TYR A 119 2.09 7.21 -15.04
CA TYR A 119 1.23 6.11 -14.61
C TYR A 119 0.97 5.10 -15.74
N ARG A 120 0.63 3.88 -15.35
CA ARG A 120 0.33 2.76 -16.26
C ARG A 120 -1.00 2.08 -15.95
N ASP A 121 -1.52 2.30 -14.75
CA ASP A 121 -2.72 1.62 -14.28
C ASP A 121 -3.99 2.21 -14.87
N ILE A 122 -4.79 1.35 -15.50
CA ILE A 122 -6.06 1.74 -16.14
C ILE A 122 -7.07 2.34 -15.14
N GLU A 123 -7.06 1.91 -13.87
CA GLU A 123 -7.92 2.49 -12.84
C GLU A 123 -7.58 3.97 -12.63
N THR A 124 -6.30 4.30 -12.61
CA THR A 124 -5.81 5.67 -12.47
C THR A 124 -6.31 6.56 -13.60
N PHE A 125 -6.17 6.11 -14.85
CA PHE A 125 -6.65 6.85 -16.02
C PHE A 125 -8.18 7.00 -16.05
N ASN A 126 -8.91 5.95 -15.77
CA ASN A 126 -10.37 5.99 -15.73
C ASN A 126 -10.89 6.93 -14.65
N SER A 127 -10.29 6.91 -13.46
CA SER A 127 -10.65 7.79 -12.36
C SER A 127 -10.30 9.24 -12.67
N TYR A 128 -9.15 9.51 -13.29
CA TYR A 128 -8.79 10.85 -13.72
C TYR A 128 -9.81 11.39 -14.75
N LYS A 129 -10.11 10.60 -15.77
CA LYS A 129 -11.10 10.98 -16.79
C LYS A 129 -12.46 11.27 -16.15
N GLN A 130 -12.92 10.41 -15.25
CA GLN A 130 -14.22 10.56 -14.62
C GLN A 130 -14.28 11.81 -13.73
N LEU A 131 -13.34 11.93 -12.77
CA LEU A 131 -13.41 12.97 -11.73
C LEU A 131 -12.96 14.35 -12.23
N VAL A 132 -11.95 14.39 -13.10
CA VAL A 132 -11.37 15.68 -13.56
C VAL A 132 -12.00 16.17 -14.86
N GLU A 133 -12.17 15.30 -15.86
CA GLU A 133 -12.62 15.72 -17.19
C GLU A 133 -14.15 15.75 -17.31
N ILE A 134 -14.85 14.71 -16.80
CA ILE A 134 -16.29 14.56 -16.98
C ILE A 134 -17.05 15.27 -15.85
N GLU A 135 -16.85 14.84 -14.61
CA GLU A 135 -17.58 15.38 -13.43
C GLU A 135 -17.04 16.74 -13.00
N LYS A 136 -15.77 17.02 -13.25
CA LYS A 136 -15.07 18.24 -12.80
C LYS A 136 -15.20 18.45 -11.28
N SER A 137 -15.28 17.35 -10.55
CA SER A 137 -15.42 17.33 -9.08
C SER A 137 -14.08 17.45 -8.35
N VAL A 138 -12.97 17.16 -9.04
CA VAL A 138 -11.60 17.22 -8.53
C VAL A 138 -10.73 18.02 -9.49
N SER A 139 -9.86 18.89 -8.97
CA SER A 139 -8.90 19.61 -9.79
C SER A 139 -7.80 18.68 -10.33
N HIS A 140 -7.13 19.07 -11.41
CA HIS A 140 -5.97 18.33 -11.93
C HIS A 140 -4.88 18.15 -10.87
N GLU A 141 -4.56 19.21 -10.13
CA GLU A 141 -3.51 19.22 -9.11
C GLU A 141 -3.87 18.33 -7.93
N ASP A 142 -5.12 18.39 -7.48
CA ASP A 142 -5.61 17.51 -6.39
C ASP A 142 -5.59 16.06 -6.84
N MET A 143 -6.04 15.76 -8.05
CA MET A 143 -6.02 14.39 -8.55
C MET A 143 -4.60 13.83 -8.66
N LEU A 144 -3.63 14.59 -9.16
CA LEU A 144 -2.22 14.16 -9.16
C LEU A 144 -1.71 13.88 -7.75
N ARG A 145 -2.12 14.68 -6.76
CA ARG A 145 -1.75 14.46 -5.35
C ARG A 145 -2.37 13.16 -4.82
N TYR A 146 -3.64 12.91 -5.09
CA TYR A 146 -4.34 11.66 -4.71
C TYR A 146 -3.73 10.44 -5.38
N MET A 147 -3.38 10.57 -6.67
CA MET A 147 -2.74 9.48 -7.42
C MET A 147 -1.37 9.11 -6.84
N ARG A 148 -0.53 10.10 -6.48
CA ARG A 148 0.75 9.84 -5.79
C ARG A 148 0.55 9.07 -4.47
N LYS A 149 -0.52 9.37 -3.75
CA LYS A 149 -0.85 8.71 -2.48
C LYS A 149 -1.38 7.29 -2.69
N SER A 150 -2.29 7.08 -3.65
CA SER A 150 -3.20 5.93 -3.63
C SER A 150 -3.17 5.06 -4.89
N SER A 151 -2.44 5.44 -5.96
CA SER A 151 -2.36 4.63 -7.17
C SER A 151 -1.69 3.27 -6.91
N ARG A 152 -2.22 2.23 -7.54
CA ARG A 152 -1.66 0.87 -7.54
C ARG A 152 -0.26 0.82 -8.15
N ASP A 153 0.07 1.73 -9.05
CA ASP A 153 1.40 1.81 -9.67
C ASP A 153 2.53 1.97 -8.67
N ASN A 154 2.26 2.55 -7.49
CA ASN A 154 3.24 2.61 -6.40
C ASN A 154 3.75 1.24 -5.95
N ALA A 155 2.90 0.21 -6.00
CA ALA A 155 3.26 -1.16 -5.65
C ALA A 155 3.93 -1.92 -6.81
N ARG A 156 3.84 -1.40 -8.04
CA ARG A 156 4.26 -2.10 -9.27
C ARG A 156 5.57 -1.58 -9.84
N THR A 157 6.22 -0.66 -9.13
CA THR A 157 7.56 -0.19 -9.49
C THR A 157 8.58 -1.31 -9.33
N PRO A 158 9.67 -1.29 -10.11
CA PRO A 158 10.72 -2.30 -10.03
C PRO A 158 11.29 -2.44 -8.62
N MET A 159 11.62 -3.69 -8.25
CA MET A 159 12.27 -3.99 -6.98
C MET A 159 13.65 -3.34 -6.90
N GLN A 160 13.97 -2.79 -5.74
CA GLN A 160 15.22 -2.08 -5.49
C GLN A 160 16.26 -3.02 -4.91
N TRP A 161 16.97 -3.77 -5.81
CA TRP A 161 17.94 -4.80 -5.40
C TRP A 161 19.28 -4.22 -4.93
N ASN A 162 19.70 -3.09 -5.52
CA ASN A 162 20.98 -2.44 -5.21
C ASN A 162 21.04 -1.01 -5.78
N LYS A 163 22.20 -0.36 -5.66
CA LYS A 163 22.43 1.03 -6.12
C LYS A 163 22.83 1.13 -7.60
N GLU A 164 22.93 0.03 -8.29
CA GLU A 164 23.30 0.00 -9.70
C GLU A 164 22.20 0.56 -10.59
N LYS A 165 22.49 0.71 -11.88
CA LYS A 165 21.54 1.20 -12.87
C LYS A 165 20.20 0.43 -12.76
N ASN A 166 19.10 1.17 -12.78
CA ASN A 166 17.75 0.64 -12.61
C ASN A 166 17.61 -0.21 -11.32
N ALA A 167 18.32 0.16 -10.26
CA ALA A 167 18.32 -0.54 -8.97
C ALA A 167 18.70 -2.03 -9.07
N GLY A 168 19.52 -2.40 -10.07
CA GLY A 168 19.86 -3.80 -10.35
C GLY A 168 18.68 -4.65 -10.85
N PHE A 169 17.54 -4.04 -11.17
CA PHE A 169 16.35 -4.76 -11.63
C PHE A 169 16.46 -5.18 -13.11
N SER A 170 16.99 -4.31 -13.97
CA SER A 170 17.08 -4.54 -15.41
C SER A 170 18.20 -3.72 -16.05
N GLU A 171 18.83 -4.27 -17.09
CA GLU A 171 19.76 -3.53 -17.94
C GLU A 171 19.04 -2.56 -18.88
N HIS A 172 17.76 -2.81 -19.16
CA HIS A 172 16.90 -1.99 -20.00
C HIS A 172 16.04 -1.04 -19.18
N ILE A 173 15.47 -0.02 -19.83
CA ILE A 173 14.52 0.90 -19.21
C ILE A 173 13.30 0.10 -18.76
N PRO A 174 12.93 0.13 -17.47
CA PRO A 174 11.74 -0.53 -16.96
C PRO A 174 10.46 0.05 -17.57
N TRP A 175 9.40 -0.76 -17.64
CA TRP A 175 8.09 -0.35 -18.18
C TRP A 175 7.40 0.77 -17.38
N ILE A 176 7.78 0.92 -16.11
CA ILE A 176 7.32 1.98 -15.20
C ILE A 176 8.54 2.57 -14.49
N MET A 177 8.45 3.84 -14.10
CA MET A 177 9.54 4.58 -13.48
C MET A 177 10.08 3.89 -12.22
N MET A 178 11.39 3.77 -12.13
CA MET A 178 12.10 3.41 -10.91
C MET A 178 11.95 4.51 -9.86
N ASN A 179 11.73 4.13 -8.60
CA ASN A 179 11.75 5.12 -7.52
C ASN A 179 13.17 5.67 -7.34
N PRO A 180 13.37 7.00 -7.45
CA PRO A 180 14.71 7.61 -7.37
C PRO A 180 15.46 7.31 -6.06
N ASN A 181 14.75 6.96 -5.00
CA ASN A 181 15.34 6.68 -3.70
C ASN A 181 16.04 5.31 -3.60
N TYR A 182 16.10 4.55 -4.68
CA TYR A 182 16.84 3.27 -4.71
C TYR A 182 18.32 3.42 -4.37
N GLN A 183 18.85 4.64 -4.40
CA GLN A 183 20.22 4.93 -3.97
C GLN A 183 20.43 4.77 -2.46
N THR A 184 19.35 4.81 -1.68
CA THR A 184 19.39 4.75 -0.21
C THR A 184 18.49 3.66 0.37
N ILE A 185 17.47 3.23 -0.36
CA ILE A 185 16.53 2.16 0.00
C ILE A 185 16.72 1.01 -1.00
N ASN A 186 17.48 0.01 -0.58
CA ASN A 186 17.79 -1.18 -1.41
C ASN A 186 18.28 -2.35 -0.55
#